data_23f1ac0c8792c3ebed31a15a31a7a8bd
#
_entry.id   23f1ac0c8792c3ebed31a15a31a7a8bd
#
_cell.length_a   1.000
_cell.length_b   1.000
_cell.length_c   1.000
_cell.angle_alpha   90.00
_cell.angle_beta   90.00
_cell.angle_gamma   90.00
#
_symmetry.space_group_name_H-M   'P 1'
#
loop_
_entity.id
_entity.type
_entity.pdbx_description
1 polymer ?
#
loop_
_entity_poly.entity_id
_entity_poly.type
_entity_poly.pdbx_seq_one_letter_code
_entity_poly.pdbx_strand_id
1 'polypeptide(L)'
;MSRHTLKLLAISGLLLTAFTTFSELAWIKAGQEGTLPAEMEFKNHAGKLGYINAAGEIQMKGHPFFEPLGTNGRACVSCHQPKDAMSVSVESLRQRWVETKGKDPIFAALDGSNNPKLPQELESSHSLLLNRGLFRIALPWPPKPDNGKTVKPEFTIEVVSDPTGVNLDPDLGLKSKNPTISVFRRPRPVANMTYVMSPDPVFNIKTGTLAVTDPETGKVVGMNMMADSRHYTQKQQAIDAYFGHLEGQNGLSPEQQKQIVAFENQLFMAQSQDKWGSPLTENGEPAGLGPKAMQSGKVHVLANNNRDPIFHWFNTWKKEESMPANLTAEQKAFRASVARGNDIFMFREFWIRDATHINNIGLGNPVRRSCSTCHNGQMTAQDLAPGWVDLGTTNYPTWTENTIANLKSDLPVFKCTCDKSAPPHPYLGRVIYTTDPGRALITGKCIDIGSIVMQQFRGLSARAPYFVNGAAKSLLEVVDYYDRRFDIKLTDQEKQDLVNFLSVL
;
A
#
# COMPACT_ATOMS: atom_id res chain seq x y z
N MET A 1 -27.82 34.99 75.77
CA MET A 1 -28.39 35.08 74.44
C MET A 1 -27.26 34.86 73.46
N SER A 2 -27.04 33.62 73.05
CA SER A 2 -25.93 33.17 72.16
C SER A 2 -26.50 32.92 70.74
N ARG A 3 -25.90 33.56 69.73
CA ARG A 3 -26.21 33.33 68.32
C ARG A 3 -25.22 32.37 67.75
N HIS A 4 -25.65 31.15 67.40
CA HIS A 4 -24.88 30.17 66.62
C HIS A 4 -24.95 30.52 65.14
N THR A 5 -23.83 30.82 64.56
CA THR A 5 -23.65 31.00 63.12
C THR A 5 -23.26 29.65 62.47
N LEU A 6 -24.16 29.09 61.67
CA LEU A 6 -23.91 27.92 60.82
C LEU A 6 -23.07 28.33 59.65
N LYS A 7 -21.87 27.76 59.50
CA LYS A 7 -21.08 27.87 58.26
C LYS A 7 -21.43 26.68 57.35
N LEU A 8 -22.08 27.00 56.22
CA LEU A 8 -22.21 26.06 55.10
C LEU A 8 -20.83 25.96 54.41
N LEU A 9 -20.24 24.76 54.41
CA LEU A 9 -19.16 24.39 53.54
C LEU A 9 -19.77 23.96 52.19
N ALA A 10 -19.58 24.79 51.16
CA ALA A 10 -19.82 24.38 49.79
C ALA A 10 -18.64 23.54 49.29
N ILE A 11 -18.86 22.24 49.13
CA ILE A 11 -17.92 21.34 48.44
C ILE A 11 -18.12 21.50 46.93
N SER A 12 -17.30 22.33 46.32
CA SER A 12 -17.19 22.39 44.85
C SER A 12 -16.48 21.15 44.36
N GLY A 13 -17.25 20.14 43.95
CA GLY A 13 -16.71 19.00 43.21
C GLY A 13 -16.23 19.47 41.83
N LEU A 14 -14.92 19.64 41.67
CA LEU A 14 -14.30 19.72 40.36
C LEU A 14 -14.44 18.35 39.68
N LEU A 15 -15.40 18.22 38.75
CA LEU A 15 -15.38 17.18 37.74
C LEU A 15 -14.17 17.47 36.82
N LEU A 16 -13.04 16.86 37.12
CA LEU A 16 -11.96 16.69 36.12
C LEU A 16 -12.51 15.74 35.07
N THR A 17 -13.13 16.26 34.02
CA THR A 17 -13.22 15.56 32.77
C THR A 17 -11.80 15.45 32.24
N ALA A 18 -11.25 14.25 32.34
CA ALA A 18 -10.02 13.87 31.67
C ALA A 18 -10.25 14.00 30.17
N PHE A 19 -9.97 15.19 29.62
CA PHE A 19 -9.70 15.34 28.21
C PHE A 19 -8.38 14.57 27.97
N THR A 20 -8.47 13.27 27.70
CA THR A 20 -7.40 12.56 27.04
C THR A 20 -7.21 13.28 25.70
N THR A 21 -6.18 14.10 25.65
CA THR A 21 -5.69 14.67 24.40
C THR A 21 -5.29 13.51 23.52
N PHE A 22 -6.09 13.22 22.48
CA PHE A 22 -5.90 12.18 21.48
C PHE A 22 -4.64 12.40 20.60
N SER A 23 -3.62 13.10 21.11
CA SER A 23 -2.43 13.46 20.34
C SER A 23 -1.47 12.30 20.05
N GLU A 24 -1.73 11.09 20.56
CA GLU A 24 -0.93 9.88 20.31
C GLU A 24 -1.82 8.62 20.36
N LEU A 25 -2.72 8.45 19.42
CA LEU A 25 -3.29 7.13 19.14
C LEU A 25 -2.18 6.27 18.51
N ALA A 26 -1.34 5.66 19.38
CA ALA A 26 -0.15 4.96 18.93
C ALA A 26 -0.48 3.72 18.09
N TRP A 27 -1.49 2.93 18.49
CA TRP A 27 -1.92 1.69 17.83
C TRP A 27 -3.37 1.41 18.20
N ILE A 28 -4.23 1.23 17.21
CA ILE A 28 -5.63 0.83 17.45
C ILE A 28 -5.68 -0.69 17.52
N LYS A 29 -6.15 -1.22 18.66
CA LYS A 29 -6.28 -2.66 18.87
C LYS A 29 -7.60 -3.19 18.28
N ALA A 30 -7.60 -4.44 17.81
CA ALA A 30 -8.83 -5.15 17.51
C ALA A 30 -9.76 -5.15 18.74
N GLY A 31 -11.05 -4.84 18.54
CA GLY A 31 -12.05 -4.73 19.60
C GLY A 31 -11.90 -3.50 20.51
N GLN A 32 -11.06 -2.54 20.14
CA GLN A 32 -10.92 -1.31 20.92
C GLN A 32 -12.21 -0.48 20.86
N GLU A 33 -12.72 -0.14 22.04
CA GLU A 33 -13.86 0.74 22.17
C GLU A 33 -13.46 2.23 22.10
N GLY A 34 -14.41 3.08 21.81
CA GLY A 34 -14.26 4.53 21.75
C GLY A 34 -14.58 5.10 20.38
N THR A 35 -14.36 6.40 20.24
CA THR A 35 -14.66 7.15 19.01
C THR A 35 -13.36 7.51 18.31
N LEU A 36 -13.26 7.18 17.02
CA LEU A 36 -12.19 7.67 16.15
C LEU A 36 -12.63 9.04 15.59
N PRO A 37 -11.87 10.11 15.84
CA PRO A 37 -12.24 11.45 15.37
C PRO A 37 -12.31 11.55 13.85
N ALA A 38 -13.08 12.53 13.34
CA ALA A 38 -13.19 12.80 11.91
C ALA A 38 -11.86 13.25 11.28
N GLU A 39 -11.06 14.01 12.04
CA GLU A 39 -9.76 14.52 11.58
C GLU A 39 -8.69 14.23 12.63
N MET A 40 -7.51 13.78 12.19
CA MET A 40 -6.35 13.50 13.04
C MET A 40 -5.06 13.77 12.30
N GLU A 41 -3.97 13.93 13.07
CA GLU A 41 -2.61 13.98 12.55
C GLU A 41 -1.71 13.02 13.31
N PHE A 42 -0.83 12.33 12.58
CA PHE A 42 0.15 11.40 13.14
C PHE A 42 1.56 11.85 12.79
N LYS A 43 2.43 11.96 13.78
CA LYS A 43 3.84 12.30 13.56
C LYS A 43 4.56 11.18 12.82
N ASN A 44 5.43 11.56 11.88
CA ASN A 44 6.38 10.68 11.21
C ASN A 44 7.70 11.45 10.94
N HIS A 45 8.71 10.78 10.40
CA HIS A 45 10.03 11.38 10.14
C HIS A 45 9.99 12.51 9.09
N ALA A 46 8.95 12.62 8.28
CA ALA A 46 8.77 13.65 7.26
C ALA A 46 7.84 14.79 7.71
N GLY A 47 7.38 14.79 8.96
CA GLY A 47 6.47 15.78 9.52
C GLY A 47 5.21 15.14 10.13
N LYS A 48 4.04 15.37 9.53
CA LYS A 48 2.78 14.76 9.98
C LYS A 48 1.95 14.23 8.82
N LEU A 49 1.42 13.04 9.02
CA LEU A 49 0.39 12.43 8.19
C LEU A 49 -0.98 12.93 8.67
N GLY A 50 -1.78 13.47 7.77
CA GLY A 50 -3.16 13.84 8.04
C GLY A 50 -4.13 12.72 7.69
N TYR A 51 -5.17 12.58 8.47
CA TYR A 51 -6.27 11.63 8.33
C TYR A 51 -7.59 12.42 8.33
N ILE A 52 -8.47 12.12 7.39
CA ILE A 52 -9.84 12.63 7.36
C ILE A 52 -10.80 11.47 7.06
N ASN A 53 -11.82 11.33 7.91
CA ASN A 53 -13.01 10.55 7.60
C ASN A 53 -14.13 11.52 7.17
N ALA A 54 -14.50 11.49 5.91
CA ALA A 54 -15.50 12.41 5.36
C ALA A 54 -16.90 12.20 5.93
N ALA A 55 -17.19 11.03 6.49
CA ALA A 55 -18.46 10.74 7.18
C ALA A 55 -18.53 11.31 8.62
N GLY A 56 -17.43 11.90 9.11
CA GLY A 56 -17.35 12.38 10.47
C GLY A 56 -16.64 11.41 11.42
N GLU A 57 -16.89 11.55 12.71
CA GLU A 57 -16.36 10.60 13.71
C GLU A 57 -17.01 9.23 13.58
N ILE A 58 -16.29 8.18 14.01
CA ILE A 58 -16.81 6.82 13.97
C ILE A 58 -16.70 6.14 15.32
N GLN A 59 -17.79 5.46 15.73
CA GLN A 59 -17.76 4.56 16.88
C GLN A 59 -17.07 3.25 16.49
N MET A 60 -15.95 2.93 17.14
CA MET A 60 -15.20 1.71 16.84
C MET A 60 -15.94 0.48 17.33
N LYS A 61 -16.58 0.55 18.50
CA LYS A 61 -17.37 -0.56 19.05
C LYS A 61 -18.53 -0.94 18.12
N GLY A 62 -18.56 -2.22 17.76
CA GLY A 62 -19.59 -2.78 16.86
C GLY A 62 -19.36 -2.50 15.37
N HIS A 63 -18.35 -1.72 15.01
CA HIS A 63 -18.03 -1.49 13.61
C HIS A 63 -17.10 -2.60 13.07
N PRO A 64 -17.46 -3.31 11.99
CA PRO A 64 -16.78 -4.53 11.54
C PRO A 64 -15.31 -4.33 11.15
N PHE A 65 -14.88 -3.13 10.80
CA PHE A 65 -13.47 -2.83 10.52
C PHE A 65 -12.60 -2.92 11.79
N PHE A 66 -13.16 -2.66 12.97
CA PHE A 66 -12.45 -2.64 14.25
C PHE A 66 -12.72 -3.86 15.13
N GLU A 67 -13.77 -4.62 14.85
CA GLU A 67 -14.14 -5.80 15.65
C GLU A 67 -13.37 -7.04 15.20
N PRO A 68 -12.95 -7.92 16.15
CA PRO A 68 -12.35 -9.21 15.84
C PRO A 68 -13.42 -10.19 15.35
N LEU A 69 -13.62 -10.25 14.04
CA LEU A 69 -14.69 -11.04 13.42
C LEU A 69 -14.33 -12.51 13.15
N GLY A 70 -13.06 -12.86 13.22
CA GLY A 70 -12.57 -14.22 13.00
C GLY A 70 -12.07 -14.88 14.27
N THR A 71 -11.42 -16.04 14.12
CA THR A 71 -11.00 -16.87 15.27
C THR A 71 -9.62 -16.51 15.82
N ASN A 72 -8.81 -15.75 15.07
CA ASN A 72 -7.45 -15.39 15.49
C ASN A 72 -7.35 -14.04 16.23
N GLY A 73 -8.47 -13.41 16.57
CA GLY A 73 -8.52 -12.16 17.32
C GLY A 73 -8.17 -10.91 16.51
N ARG A 74 -7.95 -11.02 15.19
CA ARG A 74 -7.69 -9.89 14.30
C ARG A 74 -8.97 -9.17 13.86
N ALA A 75 -8.82 -7.87 13.63
CA ALA A 75 -9.73 -7.02 12.88
C ALA A 75 -9.00 -6.43 11.66
N CYS A 76 -9.71 -5.79 10.73
CA CYS A 76 -9.07 -5.11 9.59
C CYS A 76 -8.04 -4.07 10.08
N VAL A 77 -8.37 -3.33 11.15
CA VAL A 77 -7.46 -2.36 11.77
C VAL A 77 -6.16 -2.97 12.28
N SER A 78 -6.09 -4.28 12.56
CA SER A 78 -4.83 -4.91 12.99
C SER A 78 -3.70 -4.70 11.99
N CYS A 79 -4.02 -4.72 10.67
CA CYS A 79 -3.06 -4.54 9.57
C CYS A 79 -3.19 -3.20 8.85
N HIS A 80 -4.25 -2.43 9.14
CA HIS A 80 -4.57 -1.16 8.48
C HIS A 80 -4.64 -0.03 9.51
N GLN A 81 -3.45 0.35 10.04
CA GLN A 81 -3.32 1.35 11.08
C GLN A 81 -3.34 2.78 10.53
N PRO A 82 -4.18 3.69 11.07
CA PRO A 82 -4.22 5.08 10.62
C PRO A 82 -2.85 5.77 10.68
N LYS A 83 -2.07 5.55 11.73
CA LYS A 83 -0.73 6.15 11.87
C LYS A 83 0.26 5.72 10.76
N ASP A 84 0.01 4.59 10.11
CA ASP A 84 0.80 4.03 9.01
C ASP A 84 0.08 4.18 7.65
N ALA A 85 -0.73 5.22 7.49
CA ALA A 85 -1.51 5.50 6.29
C ALA A 85 -2.45 4.34 5.88
N MET A 86 -3.15 3.75 6.85
CA MET A 86 -4.03 2.58 6.67
C MET A 86 -3.31 1.37 6.06
N SER A 87 -2.04 1.20 6.45
CA SER A 87 -1.18 0.04 6.21
C SER A 87 -0.43 -0.26 7.51
N VAL A 88 0.77 -0.83 7.44
CA VAL A 88 1.70 -0.96 8.58
C VAL A 88 3.12 -0.59 8.17
N SER A 89 3.87 -0.02 9.12
CA SER A 89 5.32 0.19 9.01
C SER A 89 6.09 -0.86 9.82
N VAL A 90 7.33 -1.12 9.43
CA VAL A 90 8.23 -1.98 10.23
C VAL A 90 8.49 -1.38 11.60
N GLU A 91 8.59 -0.05 11.70
CA GLU A 91 8.75 0.66 12.96
C GLU A 91 7.60 0.34 13.92
N SER A 92 6.35 0.50 13.48
CA SER A 92 5.16 0.20 14.28
C SER A 92 5.07 -1.28 14.66
N LEU A 93 5.41 -2.19 13.75
CA LEU A 93 5.41 -3.62 14.01
C LEU A 93 6.43 -4.03 15.08
N ARG A 94 7.65 -3.50 15.01
CA ARG A 94 8.69 -3.77 16.01
C ARG A 94 8.33 -3.20 17.37
N GLN A 95 7.81 -1.96 17.40
CA GLN A 95 7.30 -1.38 18.63
C GLN A 95 6.20 -2.28 19.22
N ARG A 96 5.25 -2.72 18.41
CA ARG A 96 4.14 -3.57 18.83
C ARG A 96 4.60 -4.94 19.33
N TRP A 97 5.62 -5.53 18.68
CA TRP A 97 6.25 -6.76 19.15
C TRP A 97 6.80 -6.61 20.57
N VAL A 98 7.58 -5.57 20.80
CA VAL A 98 8.20 -5.29 22.12
C VAL A 98 7.12 -5.07 23.20
N GLU A 99 6.13 -4.22 22.92
CA GLU A 99 5.04 -3.88 23.85
C GLU A 99 4.22 -5.10 24.26
N THR A 100 3.96 -6.01 23.33
CA THR A 100 3.10 -7.18 23.57
C THR A 100 3.85 -8.48 23.76
N LYS A 101 5.17 -8.46 23.62
CA LYS A 101 6.01 -9.69 23.62
C LYS A 101 5.51 -10.69 22.56
N GLY A 102 5.18 -10.19 21.37
CA GLY A 102 4.67 -10.99 20.26
C GLY A 102 3.23 -11.50 20.42
N LYS A 103 2.48 -11.05 21.43
CA LYS A 103 1.11 -11.55 21.72
C LYS A 103 0.00 -10.76 21.02
N ASP A 104 0.32 -9.69 20.28
CA ASP A 104 -0.70 -9.00 19.49
C ASP A 104 -1.23 -9.92 18.40
N PRO A 105 -2.54 -9.92 18.12
CA PRO A 105 -3.13 -10.72 17.04
C PRO A 105 -2.50 -10.51 15.65
N ILE A 106 -1.84 -9.37 15.39
CA ILE A 106 -1.15 -9.14 14.12
C ILE A 106 -0.05 -10.20 13.86
N PHE A 107 0.52 -10.79 14.92
CA PHE A 107 1.52 -11.85 14.82
C PHE A 107 0.92 -13.26 14.75
N ALA A 108 -0.41 -13.41 14.54
CA ALA A 108 -1.04 -14.72 14.43
C ALA A 108 -0.35 -15.59 13.36
N ALA A 109 -0.22 -16.88 13.67
CA ALA A 109 0.59 -17.84 12.92
C ALA A 109 0.18 -17.99 11.45
N LEU A 110 -1.10 -17.78 11.13
CA LEU A 110 -1.65 -17.98 9.79
C LEU A 110 -0.82 -17.30 8.71
N ASP A 111 -0.53 -16.02 8.89
CA ASP A 111 0.18 -15.18 7.92
C ASP A 111 1.14 -14.14 8.55
N GLY A 112 1.05 -13.91 9.86
CA GLY A 112 1.96 -13.04 10.62
C GLY A 112 3.29 -13.70 10.95
N SER A 113 3.45 -15.00 10.71
CA SER A 113 4.71 -15.71 10.83
C SER A 113 5.24 -16.18 9.48
N ASN A 114 6.55 -16.48 9.42
CA ASN A 114 7.19 -17.02 8.23
C ASN A 114 6.61 -18.40 7.84
N ASN A 115 6.23 -19.18 8.87
CA ASN A 115 5.62 -20.49 8.71
C ASN A 115 4.82 -20.80 9.98
N PRO A 116 3.53 -21.18 9.89
CA PRO A 116 2.67 -21.42 11.05
C PRO A 116 3.11 -22.59 11.93
N LYS A 117 4.01 -23.46 11.46
CA LYS A 117 4.56 -24.58 12.22
C LYS A 117 5.81 -24.21 13.05
N LEU A 118 6.32 -22.98 12.90
CA LEU A 118 7.45 -22.50 13.73
C LEU A 118 6.98 -22.13 15.14
N PRO A 119 7.88 -22.11 16.14
CA PRO A 119 7.59 -21.58 17.47
C PRO A 119 7.18 -20.11 17.40
N GLN A 120 5.92 -19.79 17.73
CA GLN A 120 5.35 -18.46 17.50
C GLN A 120 5.79 -17.41 18.52
N GLU A 121 6.38 -17.81 19.62
CA GLU A 121 6.96 -16.94 20.64
C GLU A 121 8.33 -16.35 20.26
N LEU A 122 8.95 -16.85 19.17
CA LEU A 122 10.28 -16.43 18.73
C LEU A 122 10.18 -15.32 17.69
N GLU A 123 10.94 -14.24 17.88
CA GLU A 123 11.06 -13.14 16.91
C GLU A 123 11.53 -13.65 15.53
N SER A 124 12.41 -14.66 15.50
CA SER A 124 12.90 -15.26 14.25
C SER A 124 11.80 -15.88 13.41
N SER A 125 10.72 -16.37 14.02
CA SER A 125 9.56 -16.93 13.31
C SER A 125 8.72 -15.87 12.63
N HIS A 126 8.90 -14.59 12.96
CA HIS A 126 8.23 -13.42 12.43
C HIS A 126 9.19 -12.46 11.68
N SER A 127 10.39 -12.95 11.34
CA SER A 127 11.46 -12.09 10.83
C SER A 127 11.09 -11.36 9.53
N LEU A 128 10.31 -11.94 8.63
CA LEU A 128 9.85 -11.27 7.41
C LEU A 128 8.86 -10.14 7.72
N LEU A 129 7.96 -10.35 8.68
CA LEU A 129 7.05 -9.31 9.15
C LEU A 129 7.81 -8.19 9.87
N LEU A 130 8.70 -8.53 10.79
CA LEU A 130 9.43 -7.57 11.61
C LEU A 130 10.55 -6.83 10.88
N ASN A 131 11.10 -7.38 9.79
CA ASN A 131 12.17 -6.73 9.01
C ASN A 131 11.69 -6.06 7.74
N ARG A 132 10.59 -6.54 7.14
CA ARG A 132 10.10 -6.10 5.83
C ARG A 132 8.61 -5.76 5.81
N GLY A 133 7.88 -5.97 6.91
CA GLY A 133 6.43 -5.75 6.99
C GLY A 133 5.63 -6.70 6.11
N LEU A 134 6.09 -7.95 5.95
CA LEU A 134 5.51 -8.91 5.02
C LEU A 134 4.61 -9.92 5.74
N PHE A 135 3.43 -10.11 5.18
CA PHE A 135 2.51 -11.17 5.54
C PHE A 135 2.59 -12.30 4.52
N ARG A 136 2.42 -13.52 4.98
CA ARG A 136 2.34 -14.70 4.13
C ARG A 136 0.99 -14.76 3.43
N ILE A 137 1.00 -14.91 2.12
CA ILE A 137 -0.20 -15.08 1.29
C ILE A 137 -0.12 -16.46 0.66
N ALA A 138 -0.95 -17.38 1.14
CA ALA A 138 -1.04 -18.74 0.60
C ALA A 138 -2.12 -18.77 -0.50
N LEU A 139 -1.71 -19.02 -1.73
CA LEU A 139 -2.59 -19.08 -2.89
C LEU A 139 -2.70 -20.53 -3.41
N PRO A 140 -3.89 -20.99 -3.82
CA PRO A 140 -4.06 -22.34 -4.35
C PRO A 140 -3.27 -22.54 -5.64
N TRP A 141 -2.73 -23.73 -5.83
CA TRP A 141 -2.07 -24.13 -7.07
C TRP A 141 -2.62 -25.47 -7.57
N PRO A 142 -3.04 -25.61 -8.85
CA PRO A 142 -3.17 -24.53 -9.84
C PRO A 142 -4.14 -23.42 -9.43
N PRO A 143 -4.09 -22.24 -10.09
CA PRO A 143 -4.93 -21.10 -9.73
C PRO A 143 -6.43 -21.46 -9.74
N LYS A 144 -7.15 -20.98 -8.73
CA LYS A 144 -8.60 -21.11 -8.62
C LYS A 144 -9.20 -19.71 -8.46
N PRO A 145 -9.60 -19.05 -9.54
CA PRO A 145 -10.27 -17.76 -9.47
C PRO A 145 -11.67 -17.90 -8.84
N ASP A 146 -12.29 -16.79 -8.47
CA ASP A 146 -13.56 -16.72 -7.73
C ASP A 146 -14.73 -17.49 -8.37
N ASN A 147 -14.68 -17.75 -9.70
CA ASN A 147 -15.66 -18.58 -10.38
C ASN A 147 -15.54 -20.09 -10.08
N GLY A 148 -14.61 -20.47 -9.21
CA GLY A 148 -14.37 -21.84 -8.77
C GLY A 148 -13.76 -22.79 -9.79
N LYS A 149 -13.52 -22.35 -11.03
CA LYS A 149 -12.91 -23.16 -12.09
C LYS A 149 -11.40 -23.12 -11.98
N THR A 150 -10.76 -24.28 -11.91
CA THR A 150 -9.29 -24.35 -11.93
C THR A 150 -8.76 -23.90 -13.29
N VAL A 151 -7.81 -22.99 -13.27
CA VAL A 151 -7.09 -22.54 -14.47
C VAL A 151 -5.98 -23.52 -14.77
N LYS A 152 -5.84 -23.94 -16.05
CA LYS A 152 -4.65 -24.67 -16.50
C LYS A 152 -3.51 -23.68 -16.68
N PRO A 153 -2.42 -23.77 -15.88
CA PRO A 153 -1.30 -22.84 -16.03
C PRO A 153 -0.57 -23.05 -17.35
N GLU A 154 -0.02 -21.97 -17.88
CA GLU A 154 0.89 -21.98 -19.04
C GLU A 154 2.35 -22.24 -18.62
N PHE A 155 2.61 -22.53 -17.35
CA PHE A 155 3.95 -22.79 -16.82
C PHE A 155 3.91 -23.79 -15.66
N THR A 156 5.04 -24.45 -15.45
CA THR A 156 5.29 -25.21 -14.22
C THR A 156 6.02 -24.35 -13.21
N ILE A 157 5.86 -24.65 -11.92
CA ILE A 157 6.53 -23.93 -10.83
C ILE A 157 7.26 -24.93 -9.92
N GLU A 158 8.50 -24.62 -9.59
CA GLU A 158 9.37 -25.39 -8.70
C GLU A 158 9.89 -24.47 -7.59
N VAL A 159 10.01 -24.98 -6.37
CA VAL A 159 10.68 -24.28 -5.26
C VAL A 159 12.18 -24.53 -5.38
N VAL A 160 12.94 -23.47 -5.63
CA VAL A 160 14.42 -23.53 -5.74
C VAL A 160 15.07 -23.37 -4.37
N SER A 161 14.54 -22.44 -3.58
CA SER A 161 14.99 -22.15 -2.23
C SER A 161 13.81 -21.67 -1.41
N ASP A 162 13.70 -22.11 -0.18
CA ASP A 162 12.68 -21.63 0.75
C ASP A 162 13.23 -21.58 2.18
N PRO A 163 13.78 -20.43 2.59
CA PRO A 163 14.27 -20.26 3.97
C PRO A 163 13.16 -20.35 5.03
N THR A 164 11.89 -20.15 4.63
CA THR A 164 10.74 -20.29 5.53
C THR A 164 10.28 -21.73 5.70
N GLY A 165 10.63 -22.60 4.76
CA GLY A 165 10.23 -24.01 4.71
C GLY A 165 8.76 -24.24 4.36
N VAL A 166 7.92 -23.21 4.29
CA VAL A 166 6.46 -23.35 4.14
C VAL A 166 6.03 -23.96 2.81
N ASN A 167 6.73 -23.62 1.71
CA ASN A 167 6.40 -24.15 0.38
C ASN A 167 6.89 -25.60 0.16
N LEU A 168 7.81 -26.05 1.02
CA LEU A 168 8.32 -27.42 1.02
C LEU A 168 7.60 -28.31 2.05
N ASP A 169 6.78 -27.70 2.90
CA ASP A 169 6.02 -28.42 3.92
C ASP A 169 4.99 -29.37 3.27
N PRO A 170 4.89 -30.64 3.73
CA PRO A 170 4.00 -31.64 3.13
C PRO A 170 2.51 -31.33 3.32
N ASP A 171 2.14 -30.52 4.31
CA ASP A 171 0.75 -30.18 4.60
C ASP A 171 0.35 -28.80 4.04
N LEU A 172 1.32 -27.87 3.88
CA LEU A 172 1.06 -26.47 3.54
C LEU A 172 1.56 -26.06 2.15
N GLY A 173 2.53 -26.80 1.59
CA GLY A 173 3.23 -26.40 0.38
C GLY A 173 2.69 -27.01 -0.91
N LEU A 174 3.51 -26.92 -1.97
CA LEU A 174 3.17 -27.41 -3.31
C LEU A 174 2.89 -28.90 -3.41
N LYS A 175 3.40 -29.72 -2.48
CA LYS A 175 3.21 -31.18 -2.48
C LYS A 175 2.12 -31.62 -1.48
N SER A 176 1.39 -30.69 -0.89
CA SER A 176 0.31 -31.00 0.04
C SER A 176 -0.91 -31.59 -0.68
N LYS A 177 -1.84 -32.14 0.08
CA LYS A 177 -3.13 -32.63 -0.44
C LYS A 177 -3.92 -31.52 -1.15
N ASN A 178 -3.80 -30.28 -0.66
CA ASN A 178 -4.38 -29.08 -1.25
C ASN A 178 -3.22 -28.13 -1.58
N PRO A 179 -2.56 -28.31 -2.74
CA PRO A 179 -1.34 -27.56 -3.04
C PRO A 179 -1.55 -26.05 -2.97
N THR A 180 -0.63 -25.37 -2.29
CA THR A 180 -0.56 -23.90 -2.23
C THR A 180 0.85 -23.40 -2.50
N ILE A 181 0.92 -22.16 -2.94
CA ILE A 181 2.14 -21.38 -3.04
C ILE A 181 2.03 -20.21 -2.07
N SER A 182 2.96 -20.16 -1.14
CA SER A 182 3.08 -19.06 -0.18
C SER A 182 4.07 -18.03 -0.68
N VAL A 183 3.61 -16.82 -0.92
CA VAL A 183 4.40 -15.62 -1.20
C VAL A 183 4.28 -14.64 -0.05
N PHE A 184 5.17 -13.66 0.04
CA PHE A 184 5.22 -12.72 1.16
C PHE A 184 5.07 -11.30 0.65
N ARG A 185 4.03 -10.59 1.13
CA ARG A 185 3.63 -9.28 0.58
C ARG A 185 3.30 -8.28 1.68
N ARG A 186 3.55 -7.04 1.40
CA ARG A 186 3.11 -5.93 2.24
C ARG A 186 1.62 -5.67 2.09
N PRO A 187 0.90 -5.32 3.18
CA PRO A 187 -0.49 -4.88 3.08
C PRO A 187 -0.56 -3.56 2.31
N ARG A 188 -1.55 -3.45 1.43
CA ARG A 188 -1.83 -2.23 0.68
C ARG A 188 -2.66 -1.27 1.53
N PRO A 189 -2.45 0.05 1.42
CA PRO A 189 -3.31 1.01 2.11
C PRO A 189 -4.77 0.90 1.67
N VAL A 190 -5.70 1.04 2.63
CA VAL A 190 -7.15 1.08 2.38
C VAL A 190 -7.73 2.50 2.56
N ALA A 191 -6.89 3.53 2.43
CA ALA A 191 -7.31 4.92 2.32
C ALA A 191 -7.27 5.39 0.86
N ASN A 192 -7.94 6.50 0.56
CA ASN A 192 -8.01 7.09 -0.78
C ASN A 192 -8.62 6.16 -1.83
N MET A 193 -9.50 5.25 -1.40
CA MET A 193 -10.02 4.19 -2.26
C MET A 193 -10.81 4.72 -3.44
N THR A 194 -11.49 5.87 -3.31
CA THR A 194 -12.18 6.54 -4.41
C THR A 194 -11.24 6.81 -5.60
N TYR A 195 -9.98 7.15 -5.33
CA TYR A 195 -8.95 7.37 -6.35
C TYR A 195 -8.36 6.05 -6.85
N VAL A 196 -8.05 5.14 -5.93
CA VAL A 196 -7.45 3.83 -6.26
C VAL A 196 -8.36 3.01 -7.17
N MET A 197 -9.68 3.06 -6.94
CA MET A 197 -10.68 2.28 -7.69
C MET A 197 -11.14 2.96 -8.98
N SER A 198 -10.81 4.23 -9.21
CA SER A 198 -11.22 4.94 -10.41
C SER A 198 -10.43 4.48 -11.63
N PRO A 199 -11.07 4.02 -12.70
CA PRO A 199 -10.40 3.67 -13.95
C PRO A 199 -10.04 4.91 -14.76
N ASP A 200 -8.99 4.85 -15.55
CA ASP A 200 -8.78 5.83 -16.59
C ASP A 200 -9.78 5.56 -17.75
N PRO A 201 -10.64 6.53 -18.10
CA PRO A 201 -11.63 6.36 -19.17
C PRO A 201 -11.02 6.32 -20.58
N VAL A 202 -9.74 6.60 -20.74
CA VAL A 202 -9.03 6.58 -22.03
C VAL A 202 -8.90 5.15 -22.58
N PHE A 203 -8.90 4.14 -21.71
CA PHE A 203 -8.77 2.76 -22.10
C PHE A 203 -10.13 2.11 -22.38
N ASN A 204 -10.28 1.50 -23.54
CA ASN A 204 -11.47 0.79 -23.91
C ASN A 204 -11.17 -0.66 -24.32
N ILE A 205 -12.22 -1.47 -24.30
CA ILE A 205 -12.18 -2.91 -24.61
C ILE A 205 -11.59 -3.19 -26.01
N LYS A 206 -11.71 -2.29 -26.96
CA LYS A 206 -11.22 -2.47 -28.33
C LYS A 206 -9.70 -2.47 -28.42
N THR A 207 -9.01 -1.88 -27.44
CA THR A 207 -7.55 -1.85 -27.35
C THR A 207 -6.96 -3.00 -26.53
N GLY A 208 -7.79 -3.93 -26.07
CA GLY A 208 -7.36 -5.06 -25.24
C GLY A 208 -7.22 -4.73 -23.75
N THR A 209 -7.60 -3.53 -23.33
CA THR A 209 -7.68 -3.17 -21.91
C THR A 209 -9.03 -3.59 -21.36
N LEU A 210 -9.01 -4.37 -20.28
CA LEU A 210 -10.21 -4.88 -19.64
C LEU A 210 -10.84 -3.78 -18.79
N ALA A 211 -11.86 -3.09 -19.34
CA ALA A 211 -12.79 -2.35 -18.50
C ALA A 211 -13.67 -3.39 -17.77
N VAL A 212 -13.48 -3.57 -16.50
CA VAL A 212 -14.32 -4.45 -15.68
C VAL A 212 -15.47 -3.65 -15.10
N THR A 213 -16.68 -4.17 -15.27
CA THR A 213 -17.87 -3.58 -14.66
C THR A 213 -18.15 -4.30 -13.34
N ASP A 214 -18.29 -3.51 -12.28
CA ASP A 214 -18.78 -4.02 -11.01
C ASP A 214 -20.22 -4.53 -11.18
N PRO A 215 -20.48 -5.81 -10.93
CA PRO A 215 -21.79 -6.38 -11.14
C PRO A 215 -22.88 -5.79 -10.20
N GLU A 216 -22.49 -5.20 -9.09
CA GLU A 216 -23.43 -4.62 -8.12
C GLU A 216 -23.84 -3.19 -8.47
N THR A 217 -22.90 -2.39 -8.96
CA THR A 217 -23.13 -0.97 -9.24
C THR A 217 -23.29 -0.65 -10.71
N GLY A 218 -22.92 -1.57 -11.59
CA GLY A 218 -22.85 -1.34 -13.03
C GLY A 218 -21.77 -0.35 -13.47
N LYS A 219 -20.93 0.12 -12.55
CA LYS A 219 -19.84 1.07 -12.84
C LYS A 219 -18.60 0.34 -13.29
N VAL A 220 -17.86 0.97 -14.19
CA VAL A 220 -16.51 0.50 -14.54
C VAL A 220 -15.58 0.72 -13.34
N VAL A 221 -14.81 -0.30 -13.00
CA VAL A 221 -13.86 -0.27 -11.88
C VAL A 221 -12.45 -0.57 -12.35
N GLY A 222 -11.47 0.03 -11.71
CA GLY A 222 -10.06 -0.28 -11.89
C GLY A 222 -9.74 -1.63 -11.26
N MET A 223 -8.95 -2.45 -11.95
CA MET A 223 -8.51 -3.76 -11.44
C MET A 223 -7.30 -3.58 -10.50
N ASN A 224 -7.46 -2.82 -9.43
CA ASN A 224 -6.35 -2.38 -8.56
C ASN A 224 -6.40 -2.97 -7.15
N MET A 225 -7.32 -3.90 -6.90
CA MET A 225 -7.46 -4.54 -5.60
C MET A 225 -6.51 -5.72 -5.46
N MET A 226 -5.90 -5.86 -4.29
CA MET A 226 -4.83 -6.80 -3.95
C MET A 226 -3.53 -6.55 -4.77
N ALA A 227 -2.42 -7.13 -4.36
CA ALA A 227 -1.15 -6.97 -5.05
C ALA A 227 -1.13 -7.64 -6.44
N ASP A 228 -1.96 -8.66 -6.63
CA ASP A 228 -2.08 -9.45 -7.86
C ASP A 228 -3.37 -9.18 -8.64
N SER A 229 -4.14 -8.14 -8.24
CA SER A 229 -5.41 -7.76 -8.90
C SER A 229 -6.41 -8.93 -9.00
N ARG A 230 -6.53 -9.76 -7.95
CA ARG A 230 -7.43 -10.91 -7.97
C ARG A 230 -8.89 -10.56 -7.73
N HIS A 231 -9.18 -9.39 -7.16
CA HIS A 231 -10.54 -8.90 -6.94
C HIS A 231 -10.80 -7.61 -7.71
N TYR A 232 -12.06 -7.42 -8.13
CA TYR A 232 -12.50 -6.25 -8.88
C TYR A 232 -13.17 -5.22 -7.98
N THR A 233 -13.77 -5.65 -6.87
CA THR A 233 -14.52 -4.78 -5.95
C THR A 233 -13.95 -4.83 -4.54
N GLN A 234 -14.13 -3.74 -3.78
CA GLN A 234 -13.78 -3.69 -2.36
C GLN A 234 -14.56 -4.74 -1.55
N LYS A 235 -15.81 -5.02 -1.93
CA LYS A 235 -16.63 -6.04 -1.28
C LYS A 235 -16.01 -7.43 -1.40
N GLN A 236 -15.61 -7.84 -2.60
CA GLN A 236 -14.92 -9.12 -2.81
C GLN A 236 -13.61 -9.18 -2.04
N GLN A 237 -12.85 -8.08 -2.04
CA GLN A 237 -11.61 -7.97 -1.28
C GLN A 237 -11.85 -8.12 0.23
N ALA A 238 -12.87 -7.45 0.78
CA ALA A 238 -13.19 -7.56 2.20
C ALA A 238 -13.58 -8.99 2.61
N ILE A 239 -14.34 -9.70 1.76
CA ILE A 239 -14.71 -11.10 1.97
C ILE A 239 -13.47 -12.00 1.96
N ASP A 240 -12.57 -11.83 0.97
CA ASP A 240 -11.33 -12.61 0.88
C ASP A 240 -10.41 -12.35 2.08
N ALA A 241 -10.28 -11.08 2.49
CA ALA A 241 -9.50 -10.70 3.67
C ALA A 241 -10.09 -11.29 4.98
N TYR A 242 -11.41 -11.35 5.08
CA TYR A 242 -12.08 -11.97 6.23
C TYR A 242 -11.72 -13.44 6.38
N PHE A 243 -11.81 -14.22 5.29
CA PHE A 243 -11.44 -15.63 5.33
C PHE A 243 -9.93 -15.84 5.42
N GLY A 244 -9.17 -15.09 4.64
CA GLY A 244 -7.72 -15.30 4.48
C GLY A 244 -6.86 -14.77 5.62
N HIS A 245 -7.27 -13.67 6.29
CA HIS A 245 -6.45 -12.99 7.30
C HIS A 245 -7.03 -13.04 8.71
N LEU A 246 -8.37 -13.08 8.84
CA LEU A 246 -9.04 -13.11 10.13
C LEU A 246 -9.43 -14.54 10.56
N GLU A 247 -9.22 -15.55 9.70
CA GLU A 247 -9.69 -16.92 9.91
C GLU A 247 -11.21 -16.97 10.16
N GLY A 248 -11.95 -16.18 9.38
CA GLY A 248 -13.39 -16.10 9.47
C GLY A 248 -14.06 -17.41 9.03
N GLN A 249 -15.20 -17.76 9.65
CA GLN A 249 -15.88 -19.03 9.39
C GLN A 249 -17.25 -18.87 8.73
N ASN A 250 -18.02 -17.86 9.13
CA ASN A 250 -19.43 -17.71 8.76
C ASN A 250 -19.69 -16.72 7.62
N GLY A 251 -18.64 -16.07 7.09
CA GLY A 251 -18.75 -14.97 6.15
C GLY A 251 -19.17 -13.65 6.79
N LEU A 252 -18.96 -12.56 6.06
CA LEU A 252 -19.43 -11.24 6.45
C LEU A 252 -20.90 -11.08 6.06
N SER A 253 -21.75 -10.55 6.95
CA SER A 253 -23.12 -10.18 6.59
C SER A 253 -23.13 -9.07 5.54
N PRO A 254 -24.20 -8.91 4.74
CA PRO A 254 -24.30 -7.81 3.78
C PRO A 254 -24.11 -6.44 4.40
N GLU A 255 -24.59 -6.23 5.64
CA GLU A 255 -24.44 -4.98 6.34
C GLU A 255 -22.99 -4.72 6.78
N GLN A 256 -22.28 -5.75 7.27
CA GLN A 256 -20.85 -5.65 7.58
C GLN A 256 -20.01 -5.31 6.35
N GLN A 257 -20.30 -5.96 5.22
CA GLN A 257 -19.62 -5.66 3.95
C GLN A 257 -19.83 -4.19 3.54
N LYS A 258 -21.07 -3.71 3.62
CA LYS A 258 -21.43 -2.32 3.32
C LYS A 258 -20.72 -1.32 4.23
N GLN A 259 -20.68 -1.60 5.54
CA GLN A 259 -20.01 -0.73 6.52
C GLN A 259 -18.49 -0.66 6.28
N ILE A 260 -17.83 -1.80 6.00
CA ILE A 260 -16.39 -1.81 5.68
C ILE A 260 -16.10 -0.97 4.44
N VAL A 261 -16.83 -1.23 3.35
CA VAL A 261 -16.62 -0.51 2.08
C VAL A 261 -16.94 0.98 2.22
N ALA A 262 -18.01 1.33 2.95
CA ALA A 262 -18.36 2.73 3.22
C ALA A 262 -17.25 3.43 4.00
N PHE A 263 -16.71 2.80 5.04
CA PHE A 263 -15.60 3.35 5.83
C PHE A 263 -14.36 3.60 4.98
N GLU A 264 -13.90 2.61 4.21
CA GLU A 264 -12.71 2.74 3.36
C GLU A 264 -12.83 3.85 2.31
N ASN A 265 -14.04 4.05 1.74
CA ASN A 265 -14.29 5.10 0.75
C ASN A 265 -14.39 6.52 1.35
N GLN A 266 -14.55 6.64 2.67
CA GLN A 266 -14.61 7.92 3.38
C GLN A 266 -13.24 8.41 3.86
N LEU A 267 -12.20 7.57 3.74
CA LEU A 267 -10.87 7.86 4.27
C LEU A 267 -10.01 8.58 3.25
N PHE A 268 -9.52 9.76 3.65
CA PHE A 268 -8.55 10.53 2.89
C PHE A 268 -7.29 10.75 3.73
N MET A 269 -6.16 10.34 3.21
CA MET A 269 -4.88 10.42 3.90
C MET A 269 -3.78 10.91 2.98
N ALA A 270 -3.01 11.86 3.46
CA ALA A 270 -1.83 12.40 2.81
C ALA A 270 -0.98 13.15 3.85
N GLN A 271 0.25 13.46 3.53
CA GLN A 271 1.09 14.29 4.39
C GLN A 271 0.43 15.66 4.58
N SER A 272 0.30 16.12 5.84
CA SER A 272 -0.34 17.40 6.21
C SER A 272 0.65 18.46 6.63
N GLN A 273 1.84 18.05 7.12
CA GLN A 273 2.95 18.95 7.47
C GLN A 273 4.28 18.39 6.96
N ASP A 274 5.17 19.27 6.56
CA ASP A 274 6.53 18.89 6.18
C ASP A 274 7.41 18.62 7.42
N LYS A 275 8.63 18.14 7.18
CA LYS A 275 9.60 17.81 8.24
C LYS A 275 10.02 19.01 9.13
N TRP A 276 9.73 20.23 8.71
CA TRP A 276 9.97 21.46 9.44
C TRP A 276 8.74 21.94 10.21
N GLY A 277 7.63 21.19 10.15
CA GLY A 277 6.38 21.52 10.82
C GLY A 277 5.52 22.53 10.07
N SER A 278 5.86 22.87 8.82
CA SER A 278 5.06 23.78 8.02
C SER A 278 3.86 23.05 7.44
N PRO A 279 2.64 23.59 7.57
CA PRO A 279 1.45 23.02 6.95
C PRO A 279 1.60 22.95 5.43
N LEU A 280 1.03 21.88 4.83
CA LEU A 280 1.04 21.65 3.39
C LEU A 280 -0.30 22.05 2.73
N THR A 281 -1.25 22.58 3.50
CA THR A 281 -2.64 22.82 3.08
C THR A 281 -3.12 24.26 3.26
N GLU A 282 -2.20 25.18 3.60
CA GLU A 282 -2.53 26.60 3.78
C GLU A 282 -2.53 27.40 2.47
N ASN A 283 -2.95 28.66 2.56
CA ASN A 283 -2.95 29.59 1.42
C ASN A 283 -1.52 29.73 0.85
N GLY A 284 -1.42 29.61 -0.48
CA GLY A 284 -0.15 29.65 -1.20
C GLY A 284 0.55 28.28 -1.32
N GLU A 285 0.00 27.23 -0.74
CA GLU A 285 0.49 25.87 -0.90
C GLU A 285 -0.06 25.21 -2.17
N PRO A 286 0.63 24.18 -2.70
CA PRO A 286 0.15 23.45 -3.86
C PRO A 286 -1.25 22.86 -3.63
N ALA A 287 -2.18 23.13 -4.54
CA ALA A 287 -3.60 22.82 -4.38
C ALA A 287 -3.91 21.33 -4.17
N GLY A 288 -3.01 20.43 -4.61
CA GLY A 288 -3.21 18.99 -4.50
C GLY A 288 -2.61 18.34 -3.27
N LEU A 289 -1.97 19.10 -2.36
CA LEU A 289 -1.38 18.56 -1.15
C LEU A 289 -2.37 18.44 0.00
N GLY A 290 -2.08 17.49 0.88
CA GLY A 290 -2.85 17.23 2.09
C GLY A 290 -4.15 16.48 1.87
N PRO A 291 -4.71 15.87 2.94
CA PRO A 291 -5.92 15.08 2.84
C PRO A 291 -7.16 15.92 2.50
N LYS A 292 -7.20 17.20 2.89
CA LYS A 292 -8.33 18.12 2.57
C LYS A 292 -8.48 18.38 1.07
N ALA A 293 -7.37 18.45 0.33
CA ALA A 293 -7.42 18.61 -1.13
C ALA A 293 -8.06 17.41 -1.80
N MET A 294 -7.77 16.22 -1.31
CA MET A 294 -8.38 14.98 -1.80
C MET A 294 -9.87 14.88 -1.43
N GLN A 295 -10.21 15.11 -0.17
CA GLN A 295 -11.59 15.08 0.29
C GLN A 295 -12.48 16.10 -0.44
N SER A 296 -11.98 17.29 -0.70
CA SER A 296 -12.75 18.38 -1.32
C SER A 296 -13.05 18.19 -2.82
N GLY A 297 -12.49 17.16 -3.45
CA GLY A 297 -12.61 16.91 -4.89
C GLY A 297 -11.82 17.89 -5.76
N LYS A 298 -10.93 18.72 -5.18
CA LYS A 298 -10.00 19.57 -5.95
C LYS A 298 -9.02 18.73 -6.77
N VAL A 299 -8.72 17.54 -6.29
CA VAL A 299 -7.98 16.51 -7.01
C VAL A 299 -9.00 15.72 -7.83
N HIS A 300 -8.81 15.62 -9.14
CA HIS A 300 -9.73 14.88 -9.99
C HIS A 300 -9.66 13.39 -9.70
N VAL A 301 -10.80 12.74 -9.54
CA VAL A 301 -10.88 11.33 -9.12
C VAL A 301 -10.23 10.37 -10.12
N LEU A 302 -10.26 10.69 -11.40
CA LEU A 302 -9.60 9.90 -12.44
C LEU A 302 -8.10 10.15 -12.52
N ALA A 303 -7.61 11.13 -11.77
CA ALA A 303 -6.19 11.44 -11.64
C ALA A 303 -5.45 11.59 -12.99
N ASN A 304 -6.15 12.11 -14.00
CA ASN A 304 -5.65 12.21 -15.36
C ASN A 304 -4.76 13.44 -15.55
N ASN A 305 -3.49 13.21 -15.86
CA ASN A 305 -2.49 14.26 -16.06
C ASN A 305 -2.85 15.27 -17.15
N ASN A 306 -3.71 14.92 -18.11
CA ASN A 306 -4.09 15.78 -19.22
C ASN A 306 -5.30 16.69 -18.93
N ARG A 307 -6.02 16.47 -17.83
CA ARG A 307 -7.25 17.19 -17.49
C ARG A 307 -7.06 18.26 -16.44
N ASP A 308 -6.14 18.04 -15.52
CA ASP A 308 -5.93 18.90 -14.37
C ASP A 308 -4.65 19.71 -14.51
N PRO A 309 -4.58 20.92 -13.96
CA PRO A 309 -3.39 21.76 -14.04
C PRO A 309 -2.28 21.29 -13.08
N ILE A 310 -2.10 19.97 -12.92
CA ILE A 310 -1.15 19.36 -12.00
C ILE A 310 0.30 19.76 -12.29
N PHE A 311 0.63 20.05 -13.54
CA PHE A 311 1.95 20.52 -13.93
C PHE A 311 2.31 21.88 -13.29
N HIS A 312 1.32 22.60 -12.76
CA HIS A 312 1.48 23.93 -12.18
C HIS A 312 1.34 23.94 -10.65
N TRP A 313 0.98 22.81 -10.02
CA TRP A 313 0.71 22.79 -8.59
C TRP A 313 1.86 23.30 -7.74
N PHE A 314 3.09 22.97 -8.11
CA PHE A 314 4.29 23.35 -7.35
C PHE A 314 4.93 24.66 -7.84
N ASN A 315 4.30 25.44 -8.72
CA ASN A 315 4.87 26.70 -9.23
C ASN A 315 5.08 27.74 -8.13
N THR A 316 4.23 27.75 -7.10
CA THR A 316 4.37 28.63 -5.94
C THR A 316 5.65 28.36 -5.14
N TRP A 317 6.21 27.14 -5.24
CA TRP A 317 7.43 26.74 -4.54
C TRP A 317 8.69 26.82 -5.42
N LYS A 318 8.57 27.23 -6.68
CA LYS A 318 9.72 27.39 -7.58
C LYS A 318 10.47 28.69 -7.33
N LYS A 319 9.78 29.71 -6.84
CA LYS A 319 10.34 31.03 -6.62
C LYS A 319 10.17 31.44 -5.17
N GLU A 320 11.28 31.89 -4.57
CA GLU A 320 11.30 32.25 -3.14
C GLU A 320 10.32 33.37 -2.81
N GLU A 321 10.19 34.36 -3.69
CA GLU A 321 9.24 35.48 -3.56
C GLU A 321 7.78 35.08 -3.58
N SER A 322 7.47 33.88 -4.12
CA SER A 322 6.11 33.33 -4.15
C SER A 322 5.76 32.51 -2.91
N MET A 323 6.75 32.23 -2.06
CA MET A 323 6.55 31.47 -0.83
C MET A 323 6.12 32.39 0.33
N PRO A 324 5.40 31.86 1.34
CA PRO A 324 5.07 32.63 2.53
C PRO A 324 6.29 33.30 3.18
N ALA A 325 6.16 34.59 3.55
CA ALA A 325 7.28 35.40 4.06
C ALA A 325 7.82 34.92 5.43
N ASN A 326 6.97 34.23 6.21
CA ASN A 326 7.30 33.73 7.55
C ASN A 326 8.10 32.41 7.55
N LEU A 327 8.43 31.86 6.39
CA LEU A 327 9.25 30.66 6.30
C LEU A 327 10.72 30.95 6.51
N THR A 328 11.44 30.03 7.20
CA THR A 328 12.89 30.07 7.32
C THR A 328 13.58 29.79 5.98
N ALA A 329 14.87 30.07 5.87
CA ALA A 329 15.65 29.77 4.67
C ALA A 329 15.65 28.25 4.37
N GLU A 330 15.73 27.40 5.40
CA GLU A 330 15.72 25.95 5.27
C GLU A 330 14.36 25.45 4.78
N GLN A 331 13.25 26.01 5.28
CA GLN A 331 11.90 25.68 4.81
C GLN A 331 11.71 26.06 3.35
N LYS A 332 12.16 27.24 2.95
CA LYS A 332 12.12 27.68 1.54
C LYS A 332 12.99 26.81 0.65
N ALA A 333 14.20 26.47 1.08
CA ALA A 333 15.09 25.56 0.34
C ALA A 333 14.50 24.17 0.18
N PHE A 334 13.84 23.63 1.22
CA PHE A 334 13.14 22.36 1.15
C PHE A 334 11.98 22.40 0.14
N ARG A 335 11.15 23.43 0.17
CA ARG A 335 10.03 23.61 -0.76
C ARG A 335 10.50 23.75 -2.21
N ALA A 336 11.58 24.51 -2.44
CA ALA A 336 12.20 24.59 -3.76
C ALA A 336 12.73 23.24 -4.24
N SER A 337 13.30 22.44 -3.34
CA SER A 337 13.72 21.06 -3.63
C SER A 337 12.52 20.17 -4.00
N VAL A 338 11.40 20.25 -3.28
CA VAL A 338 10.16 19.54 -3.61
C VAL A 338 9.67 19.92 -5.01
N ALA A 339 9.67 21.21 -5.36
CA ALA A 339 9.25 21.68 -6.68
C ALA A 339 10.16 21.14 -7.81
N ARG A 340 11.49 21.10 -7.59
CA ARG A 340 12.42 20.46 -8.55
C ARG A 340 12.17 18.97 -8.66
N GLY A 341 11.93 18.28 -7.53
CA GLY A 341 11.58 16.86 -7.52
C GLY A 341 10.30 16.56 -8.31
N ASN A 342 9.28 17.42 -8.18
CA ASN A 342 8.07 17.33 -9.00
C ASN A 342 8.40 17.49 -10.50
N ASP A 343 9.22 18.47 -10.87
CA ASP A 343 9.59 18.67 -12.29
C ASP A 343 10.35 17.47 -12.85
N ILE A 344 11.25 16.85 -12.06
CA ILE A 344 11.92 15.61 -12.44
C ILE A 344 10.90 14.50 -12.62
N PHE A 345 9.99 14.31 -11.67
CA PHE A 345 8.99 13.26 -11.72
C PHE A 345 8.06 13.38 -12.93
N MET A 346 7.64 14.61 -13.26
CA MET A 346 6.69 14.89 -14.33
C MET A 346 7.35 14.93 -15.72
N PHE A 347 8.59 15.42 -15.82
CA PHE A 347 9.16 15.82 -17.12
C PHE A 347 10.51 15.19 -17.46
N ARG A 348 11.23 14.56 -16.50
CA ARG A 348 12.48 13.86 -16.83
C ARG A 348 12.15 12.61 -17.63
N GLU A 349 12.40 12.65 -18.94
CA GLU A 349 12.21 11.51 -19.81
C GLU A 349 13.37 10.51 -19.72
N PHE A 350 13.03 9.24 -19.73
CA PHE A 350 13.94 8.11 -19.81
C PHE A 350 13.30 6.94 -20.58
N TRP A 351 14.10 5.95 -20.95
CA TRP A 351 13.59 4.78 -21.62
C TRP A 351 13.01 3.78 -20.63
N ILE A 352 11.70 3.63 -20.64
CA ILE A 352 11.00 2.54 -19.95
C ILE A 352 11.05 1.33 -20.88
N ARG A 353 11.73 0.29 -20.44
CA ARG A 353 11.94 -0.93 -21.22
C ARG A 353 11.82 -2.16 -20.32
N ASP A 354 11.58 -3.30 -20.96
CA ASP A 354 11.49 -4.59 -20.26
C ASP A 354 10.45 -4.56 -19.12
N ALA A 355 9.32 -3.91 -19.38
CA ALA A 355 8.19 -3.82 -18.46
C ALA A 355 6.97 -4.47 -19.11
N THR A 356 6.44 -5.49 -18.46
CA THR A 356 5.25 -6.20 -18.96
C THR A 356 4.03 -5.29 -18.93
N HIS A 357 3.11 -5.55 -19.85
CA HIS A 357 1.81 -4.87 -19.99
C HIS A 357 1.85 -3.40 -20.43
N ILE A 358 2.96 -2.69 -20.38
CA ILE A 358 3.05 -1.32 -20.93
C ILE A 358 2.71 -1.32 -22.43
N ASN A 359 3.15 -2.32 -23.18
CA ASN A 359 2.82 -2.45 -24.60
C ASN A 359 1.34 -2.73 -24.84
N ASN A 360 0.65 -3.40 -23.92
CA ASN A 360 -0.75 -3.75 -24.04
C ASN A 360 -1.69 -2.54 -24.01
N ILE A 361 -1.21 -1.42 -23.47
CA ILE A 361 -1.94 -0.14 -23.41
C ILE A 361 -1.53 0.81 -24.56
N GLY A 362 -0.76 0.33 -25.54
CA GLY A 362 -0.40 1.09 -26.73
C GLY A 362 0.75 2.07 -26.56
N LEU A 363 1.44 2.08 -25.41
CA LEU A 363 2.57 2.99 -25.18
C LEU A 363 3.88 2.52 -25.82
N GLY A 364 3.99 1.23 -26.15
CA GLY A 364 5.23 0.64 -26.66
C GLY A 364 6.14 0.10 -25.53
N ASN A 365 7.09 -0.78 -25.94
CA ASN A 365 8.12 -1.33 -25.07
C ASN A 365 9.36 -1.63 -25.92
N PRO A 366 10.39 -0.77 -25.95
CA PRO A 366 10.60 0.40 -25.10
C PRO A 366 9.77 1.63 -25.48
N VAL A 367 9.58 2.51 -24.48
CA VAL A 367 8.94 3.82 -24.69
C VAL A 367 9.72 4.89 -23.94
N ARG A 368 9.89 6.07 -24.52
CA ARG A 368 10.53 7.21 -23.85
C ARG A 368 9.46 8.08 -23.18
N ARG A 369 9.44 8.08 -21.86
CA ARG A 369 8.45 8.76 -21.01
C ARG A 369 9.06 9.09 -19.64
N SER A 370 8.25 9.72 -18.77
CA SER A 370 8.59 10.09 -17.40
C SER A 370 7.91 9.19 -16.36
N CYS A 371 8.21 9.39 -15.08
CA CYS A 371 7.57 8.67 -13.98
C CYS A 371 6.05 8.82 -13.98
N SER A 372 5.56 10.03 -14.31
CA SER A 372 4.13 10.34 -14.36
C SER A 372 3.34 9.56 -15.42
N THR A 373 4.01 8.86 -16.31
CA THR A 373 3.35 7.99 -17.30
C THR A 373 2.66 6.80 -16.64
N CYS A 374 3.29 6.23 -15.61
CA CYS A 374 2.75 5.09 -14.85
C CYS A 374 2.08 5.53 -13.55
N HIS A 375 2.51 6.66 -13.01
CA HIS A 375 2.05 7.21 -11.75
C HIS A 375 1.34 8.53 -12.03
N ASN A 376 0.03 8.56 -11.87
CA ASN A 376 -0.75 9.76 -12.14
C ASN A 376 -0.32 10.97 -11.31
N GLY A 377 -0.65 12.16 -11.81
CA GLY A 377 -0.19 13.40 -11.19
C GLY A 377 -0.76 13.68 -9.81
N GLN A 378 -1.89 13.09 -9.46
CA GLN A 378 -2.45 13.16 -8.12
C GLN A 378 -1.77 12.17 -7.18
N MET A 379 -0.88 11.30 -7.66
CA MET A 379 -0.05 10.38 -6.89
C MET A 379 -0.87 9.42 -6.01
N THR A 380 -2.06 9.07 -6.47
CA THR A 380 -2.94 8.20 -5.70
C THR A 380 -2.81 6.74 -6.07
N ALA A 381 -2.67 6.44 -7.35
CA ALA A 381 -2.46 5.08 -7.84
C ALA A 381 -1.69 5.11 -9.15
N GLN A 382 -2.36 5.04 -10.28
CA GLN A 382 -1.75 4.91 -11.59
C GLN A 382 -2.66 5.44 -12.69
N ASP A 383 -2.06 5.85 -13.79
CA ASP A 383 -2.77 6.16 -15.04
C ASP A 383 -3.01 4.91 -15.88
N LEU A 384 -2.28 3.83 -15.64
CA LEU A 384 -2.37 2.64 -16.44
C LEU A 384 -3.54 1.75 -16.02
N ALA A 385 -4.34 1.33 -16.97
CA ALA A 385 -5.26 0.22 -16.82
C ALA A 385 -4.88 -0.90 -17.81
N PRO A 386 -4.74 -2.15 -17.38
CA PRO A 386 -4.87 -2.64 -16.01
C PRO A 386 -3.68 -2.21 -15.12
N GLY A 387 -3.92 -2.06 -13.83
CA GLY A 387 -2.96 -1.50 -12.87
C GLY A 387 -1.76 -2.37 -12.51
N TRP A 388 -1.53 -3.50 -13.15
CA TRP A 388 -0.40 -4.39 -12.86
C TRP A 388 0.67 -4.34 -13.95
N VAL A 389 1.91 -4.30 -13.51
CA VAL A 389 3.09 -4.34 -14.37
C VAL A 389 4.18 -5.17 -13.71
N ASP A 390 5.03 -5.82 -14.50
CA ASP A 390 6.30 -6.33 -14.01
C ASP A 390 7.40 -5.32 -14.33
N LEU A 391 8.00 -4.79 -13.27
CA LEU A 391 9.14 -3.87 -13.32
C LEU A 391 10.44 -4.53 -12.84
N GLY A 392 10.44 -5.84 -12.60
CA GLY A 392 11.59 -6.57 -12.09
C GLY A 392 11.76 -6.49 -10.57
N THR A 393 10.71 -6.11 -9.83
CA THR A 393 10.81 -5.98 -8.35
C THR A 393 10.86 -7.33 -7.64
N THR A 394 10.35 -8.39 -8.25
CA THR A 394 10.30 -9.74 -7.69
C THR A 394 11.05 -10.78 -8.53
N ASN A 395 11.31 -10.50 -9.80
CA ASN A 395 12.01 -11.40 -10.73
C ASN A 395 13.53 -11.23 -10.68
N TYR A 396 14.25 -12.32 -10.85
CA TYR A 396 15.73 -12.29 -10.92
C TYR A 396 16.23 -12.08 -12.37
N PRO A 397 17.35 -11.37 -12.55
CA PRO A 397 18.09 -10.67 -11.51
C PRO A 397 17.24 -9.51 -10.92
N THR A 398 17.22 -9.40 -9.60
CA THR A 398 16.62 -8.25 -8.94
C THR A 398 17.59 -7.08 -8.90
N TRP A 399 17.12 -5.92 -8.52
CA TRP A 399 18.00 -4.75 -8.38
C TRP A 399 19.06 -4.89 -7.27
N THR A 400 18.84 -5.80 -6.31
CA THR A 400 19.79 -6.13 -5.25
C THR A 400 20.70 -7.30 -5.62
N GLU A 401 20.29 -8.12 -6.60
CA GLU A 401 20.96 -9.35 -6.98
C GLU A 401 21.33 -9.31 -8.46
N ASN A 402 22.61 -9.35 -8.77
CA ASN A 402 23.09 -9.16 -10.13
C ASN A 402 23.04 -10.43 -10.98
N THR A 403 22.93 -11.62 -10.37
CA THR A 403 22.97 -12.89 -11.10
C THR A 403 22.08 -13.95 -10.45
N ILE A 404 21.54 -14.85 -11.30
CA ILE A 404 20.81 -16.03 -10.85
C ILE A 404 21.68 -16.97 -10.01
N ALA A 405 23.01 -16.95 -10.19
CA ALA A 405 23.95 -17.78 -9.45
C ALA A 405 24.02 -17.44 -7.94
N ASN A 406 23.61 -16.24 -7.55
CA ASN A 406 23.63 -15.75 -6.17
C ASN A 406 22.22 -15.61 -5.60
N LEU A 407 21.38 -16.65 -5.71
CA LEU A 407 20.01 -16.69 -5.18
C LEU A 407 19.97 -16.69 -3.65
N LYS A 408 20.71 -15.79 -3.00
CA LYS A 408 20.62 -15.56 -1.56
C LYS A 408 19.43 -14.65 -1.30
N SER A 409 18.35 -15.21 -0.79
CA SER A 409 17.15 -14.48 -0.40
C SER A 409 16.66 -15.01 0.95
N ASP A 410 16.09 -14.14 1.78
CA ASP A 410 15.29 -14.51 2.95
C ASP A 410 13.85 -14.87 2.57
N LEU A 411 13.48 -14.68 1.29
CA LEU A 411 12.20 -15.06 0.70
C LEU A 411 12.31 -16.37 -0.07
N PRO A 412 11.21 -17.12 -0.22
CA PRO A 412 11.15 -18.23 -1.16
C PRO A 412 11.54 -17.80 -2.57
N VAL A 413 12.26 -18.65 -3.29
CA VAL A 413 12.59 -18.46 -4.71
C VAL A 413 11.97 -19.59 -5.51
N PHE A 414 11.19 -19.21 -6.50
CA PHE A 414 10.51 -20.12 -7.42
C PHE A 414 11.18 -20.05 -8.79
N LYS A 415 11.21 -21.20 -9.47
CA LYS A 415 11.52 -21.30 -10.88
C LYS A 415 10.25 -21.61 -11.64
N CYS A 416 9.85 -20.69 -12.50
CA CYS A 416 8.72 -20.85 -13.42
C CYS A 416 9.25 -21.22 -14.80
N THR A 417 8.75 -22.32 -15.38
CA THR A 417 9.12 -22.75 -16.73
C THR A 417 7.87 -22.75 -17.62
N CYS A 418 7.85 -21.80 -18.56
CA CYS A 418 6.72 -21.59 -19.46
C CYS A 418 6.63 -22.68 -20.53
N ASP A 419 5.41 -23.13 -20.84
CA ASP A 419 5.15 -24.08 -21.91
C ASP A 419 5.61 -23.54 -23.27
N LYS A 420 6.06 -24.43 -24.16
CA LYS A 420 6.51 -24.05 -25.51
C LYS A 420 5.39 -23.40 -26.33
N SER A 421 4.15 -23.79 -26.10
CA SER A 421 2.96 -23.28 -26.79
C SER A 421 2.48 -21.92 -26.26
N ALA A 422 2.86 -21.53 -25.05
CA ALA A 422 2.49 -20.25 -24.47
C ALA A 422 3.41 -19.12 -24.98
N PRO A 423 2.93 -17.88 -25.05
CA PRO A 423 3.78 -16.72 -25.24
C PRO A 423 4.85 -16.65 -24.15
N PRO A 424 6.14 -16.43 -24.49
CA PRO A 424 7.16 -16.26 -23.47
C PRO A 424 6.97 -14.95 -22.71
N HIS A 425 7.54 -14.87 -21.51
CA HIS A 425 7.64 -13.59 -20.82
C HIS A 425 8.41 -12.59 -21.69
N PRO A 426 7.97 -11.33 -21.84
CA PRO A 426 8.45 -10.41 -22.87
C PRO A 426 9.96 -10.14 -22.86
N TYR A 427 10.61 -10.22 -21.69
CA TYR A 427 12.05 -9.93 -21.57
C TYR A 427 12.86 -10.98 -20.78
N LEU A 428 12.18 -11.87 -20.01
CA LEU A 428 12.83 -12.94 -19.25
C LEU A 428 12.82 -14.30 -19.97
N GLY A 429 12.11 -14.39 -21.08
CA GLY A 429 12.02 -15.63 -21.84
C GLY A 429 11.09 -16.66 -21.19
N ARG A 430 11.53 -17.93 -21.14
CA ARG A 430 10.67 -19.04 -20.71
C ARG A 430 11.05 -19.64 -19.36
N VAL A 431 12.21 -19.33 -18.84
CA VAL A 431 12.66 -19.81 -17.53
C VAL A 431 12.91 -18.59 -16.66
N ILE A 432 12.06 -18.43 -15.66
CA ILE A 432 12.00 -17.22 -14.83
C ILE A 432 12.20 -17.64 -13.39
N TYR A 433 13.12 -16.96 -12.71
CA TYR A 433 13.30 -17.08 -11.27
C TYR A 433 12.66 -15.87 -10.58
N THR A 434 11.85 -16.12 -9.55
CA THR A 434 11.09 -15.05 -8.89
C THR A 434 10.85 -15.37 -7.41
N THR A 435 10.76 -14.33 -6.58
CA THR A 435 10.29 -14.46 -5.20
C THR A 435 8.78 -14.37 -5.07
N ASP A 436 8.11 -13.84 -6.10
CA ASP A 436 6.66 -13.76 -6.18
C ASP A 436 6.21 -13.75 -7.65
N PRO A 437 5.59 -14.82 -8.14
CA PRO A 437 5.04 -14.84 -9.50
C PRO A 437 3.92 -13.82 -9.74
N GLY A 438 3.45 -13.13 -8.70
CA GLY A 438 2.46 -12.05 -8.82
C GLY A 438 1.14 -12.52 -9.39
N ARG A 439 0.66 -11.76 -10.39
CA ARG A 439 -0.63 -12.03 -11.05
C ARG A 439 -0.68 -13.40 -11.75
N ALA A 440 0.44 -13.98 -12.13
CA ALA A 440 0.47 -15.31 -12.72
C ALA A 440 -0.08 -16.41 -11.78
N LEU A 441 -0.06 -16.21 -10.47
CA LEU A 441 -0.70 -17.10 -9.49
C LEU A 441 -2.23 -17.04 -9.55
N ILE A 442 -2.81 -16.08 -10.26
CA ILE A 442 -4.25 -15.93 -10.47
C ILE A 442 -4.64 -16.32 -11.88
N THR A 443 -3.88 -15.89 -12.89
CA THR A 443 -4.22 -16.09 -14.30
C THR A 443 -3.65 -17.36 -14.90
N GLY A 444 -2.62 -17.94 -14.30
CA GLY A 444 -1.85 -19.04 -14.87
C GLY A 444 -1.05 -18.67 -16.12
N LYS A 445 -0.96 -17.39 -16.51
CA LYS A 445 -0.29 -16.96 -17.72
C LYS A 445 1.19 -16.67 -17.51
N CYS A 446 2.02 -17.16 -18.43
CA CYS A 446 3.47 -16.92 -18.40
C CYS A 446 3.81 -15.41 -18.49
N ILE A 447 3.09 -14.65 -19.29
CA ILE A 447 3.29 -13.20 -19.47
C ILE A 447 3.04 -12.39 -18.19
N ASP A 448 2.29 -12.95 -17.25
CA ASP A 448 1.90 -12.26 -16.01
C ASP A 448 2.88 -12.51 -14.85
N ILE A 449 3.93 -13.33 -15.07
CA ILE A 449 4.90 -13.66 -14.00
C ILE A 449 5.62 -12.38 -13.54
N GLY A 450 5.58 -12.11 -12.23
CA GLY A 450 6.17 -10.94 -11.60
C GLY A 450 5.34 -9.66 -11.72
N SER A 451 4.18 -9.71 -12.38
CA SER A 451 3.29 -8.55 -12.51
C SER A 451 2.59 -8.25 -11.18
N ILE A 452 2.77 -7.03 -10.70
CA ILE A 452 2.26 -6.53 -9.41
C ILE A 452 1.53 -5.21 -9.65
N VAL A 453 0.43 -5.01 -8.94
CA VAL A 453 -0.33 -3.76 -8.96
C VAL A 453 0.47 -2.64 -8.32
N MET A 454 0.56 -1.50 -9.01
CA MET A 454 1.23 -0.31 -8.51
C MET A 454 0.58 0.22 -7.24
N GLN A 455 1.38 0.81 -6.36
CA GLN A 455 0.94 1.36 -5.08
C GLN A 455 0.61 2.84 -5.19
N GLN A 456 -0.36 3.30 -4.40
CA GLN A 456 -0.58 4.72 -4.23
C GLN A 456 0.59 5.39 -3.48
N PHE A 457 0.80 6.69 -3.72
CA PHE A 457 1.90 7.44 -3.12
C PHE A 457 1.50 8.28 -1.90
N ARG A 458 0.22 8.54 -1.70
CA ARG A 458 -0.21 9.31 -0.53
C ARG A 458 0.13 8.57 0.76
N GLY A 459 0.73 9.30 1.69
CA GLY A 459 1.19 8.75 2.96
C GLY A 459 2.42 7.83 2.88
N LEU A 460 3.27 7.94 1.82
CA LEU A 460 4.48 7.12 1.68
C LEU A 460 5.38 7.20 2.91
N SER A 461 5.60 8.39 3.46
CA SER A 461 6.51 8.61 4.59
C SER A 461 6.12 7.87 5.87
N ALA A 462 4.86 7.45 6.00
CA ALA A 462 4.36 6.76 7.19
C ALA A 462 4.47 5.22 7.13
N ARG A 463 4.85 4.62 5.99
CA ARG A 463 4.68 3.18 5.76
C ARG A 463 5.88 2.46 5.13
N ALA A 464 7.09 2.89 5.49
CA ALA A 464 8.29 2.13 5.09
C ALA A 464 8.26 0.69 5.66
N PRO A 465 8.91 -0.30 4.99
CA PRO A 465 9.64 -0.23 3.74
C PRO A 465 8.73 -0.32 2.50
N TYR A 466 9.31 -0.23 1.30
CA TYR A 466 8.60 -0.09 0.04
C TYR A 466 8.73 -1.33 -0.86
N PHE A 467 7.98 -1.32 -1.97
CA PHE A 467 7.69 -2.45 -2.86
C PHE A 467 6.85 -3.53 -2.19
N VAL A 468 6.31 -4.43 -3.00
CA VAL A 468 5.47 -5.53 -2.53
C VAL A 468 6.20 -6.45 -1.56
N ASN A 469 7.51 -6.62 -1.75
CA ASN A 469 8.39 -7.48 -0.96
C ASN A 469 9.21 -6.73 0.12
N GLY A 470 8.92 -5.44 0.36
CA GLY A 470 9.62 -4.64 1.36
C GLY A 470 11.13 -4.50 1.11
N ALA A 471 11.57 -4.55 -0.15
CA ALA A 471 12.98 -4.58 -0.48
C ALA A 471 13.67 -3.22 -0.30
N ALA A 472 12.98 -2.11 -0.51
CA ALA A 472 13.52 -0.76 -0.32
C ALA A 472 13.15 -0.23 1.07
N LYS A 473 14.14 0.09 1.89
CA LYS A 473 13.96 0.53 3.28
C LYS A 473 13.64 2.02 3.40
N SER A 474 13.99 2.81 2.37
CA SER A 474 13.82 4.26 2.34
C SER A 474 13.34 4.73 0.97
N LEU A 475 12.82 5.96 0.89
CA LEU A 475 12.46 6.59 -0.38
C LEU A 475 13.69 6.78 -1.29
N LEU A 476 14.87 6.98 -0.72
CA LEU A 476 16.11 7.06 -1.50
C LEU A 476 16.40 5.74 -2.20
N GLU A 477 16.24 4.60 -1.50
CA GLU A 477 16.41 3.28 -2.13
C GLU A 477 15.38 3.02 -3.23
N VAL A 478 14.14 3.55 -3.10
CA VAL A 478 13.15 3.51 -4.19
C VAL A 478 13.63 4.30 -5.41
N VAL A 479 14.12 5.53 -5.21
CA VAL A 479 14.65 6.36 -6.29
C VAL A 479 15.88 5.71 -6.93
N ASP A 480 16.79 5.17 -6.14
CA ASP A 480 17.97 4.43 -6.63
C ASP A 480 17.61 3.19 -7.44
N TYR A 481 16.54 2.50 -7.05
CA TYR A 481 16.03 1.38 -7.84
C TYR A 481 15.65 1.82 -9.24
N TYR A 482 14.81 2.84 -9.38
CA TYR A 482 14.34 3.34 -10.68
C TYR A 482 15.48 3.93 -11.50
N ASP A 483 16.41 4.67 -10.86
CA ASP A 483 17.59 5.23 -11.51
C ASP A 483 18.43 4.12 -12.19
N ARG A 484 18.73 3.06 -11.46
CA ARG A 484 19.48 1.90 -11.98
C ARG A 484 18.67 1.07 -12.97
N ARG A 485 17.39 0.85 -12.68
CA ARG A 485 16.50 0.00 -13.50
C ARG A 485 16.34 0.52 -14.92
N PHE A 486 16.27 1.83 -15.06
CA PHE A 486 16.00 2.50 -16.32
C PHE A 486 17.15 3.39 -16.82
N ASP A 487 18.30 3.36 -16.16
CA ASP A 487 19.49 4.17 -16.49
C ASP A 487 19.14 5.67 -16.65
N ILE A 488 18.42 6.23 -15.68
CA ILE A 488 17.92 7.62 -15.71
C ILE A 488 19.08 8.62 -15.57
N LYS A 489 20.15 8.23 -14.86
CA LYS A 489 21.35 9.04 -14.58
C LYS A 489 21.04 10.27 -13.75
N LEU A 490 20.36 10.06 -12.65
CA LEU A 490 20.08 11.14 -11.69
C LEU A 490 21.34 11.48 -10.91
N THR A 491 21.59 12.78 -10.74
CA THR A 491 22.58 13.29 -9.80
C THR A 491 22.10 13.07 -8.35
N ASP A 492 23.00 13.12 -7.37
CA ASP A 492 22.65 12.99 -5.96
C ASP A 492 21.65 14.08 -5.52
N GLN A 493 21.79 15.31 -6.06
CA GLN A 493 20.83 16.38 -5.80
C GLN A 493 19.44 16.07 -6.37
N GLU A 494 19.36 15.56 -7.59
CA GLU A 494 18.08 15.17 -8.21
C GLU A 494 17.41 14.01 -7.47
N LYS A 495 18.18 13.06 -6.96
CA LYS A 495 17.66 11.99 -6.10
C LYS A 495 17.09 12.56 -4.80
N GLN A 496 17.80 13.49 -4.16
CA GLN A 496 17.30 14.13 -2.94
C GLN A 496 16.06 14.99 -3.21
N ASP A 497 16.01 15.70 -4.35
CA ASP A 497 14.83 16.47 -4.77
C ASP A 497 13.61 15.57 -4.96
N LEU A 498 13.78 14.40 -5.61
CA LEU A 498 12.73 13.39 -5.74
C LEU A 498 12.28 12.82 -4.39
N VAL A 499 13.22 12.52 -3.49
CA VAL A 499 12.91 12.05 -2.13
C VAL A 499 12.08 13.08 -1.37
N ASN A 500 12.47 14.35 -1.43
CA ASN A 500 11.74 15.44 -0.79
C ASN A 500 10.33 15.60 -1.38
N PHE A 501 10.19 15.49 -2.71
CA PHE A 501 8.89 15.50 -3.38
C PHE A 501 7.99 14.33 -2.93
N LEU A 502 8.50 13.11 -2.93
CA LEU A 502 7.74 11.93 -2.49
C LEU A 502 7.37 12.00 -1.00
N SER A 503 8.15 12.70 -0.20
CA SER A 503 7.94 12.79 1.25
C SER A 503 6.76 13.68 1.66
N VAL A 504 6.28 14.56 0.78
CA VAL A 504 5.14 15.46 1.04
C VAL A 504 3.81 14.97 0.48
N LEU A 505 3.78 13.77 -0.10
CA LEU A 505 2.58 13.18 -0.72
C LEU A 505 1.70 12.35 0.28
#